data_df577cd27686962e14cc52432680ffca
#
_entry.id   df577cd27686962e14cc52432680ffca
#
_cell.length_a   1.000
_cell.length_b   1.000
_cell.length_c   1.000
_cell.angle_alpha   90.00
_cell.angle_beta   90.00
_cell.angle_gamma   90.00
#
_symmetry.space_group_name_H-M   'P 1'
#
loop_
_entity.id
_entity.type
_entity.pdbx_description
1 polymer ?
#
loop_
_entity_poly.entity_id
_entity_poly.type
_entity_poly.pdbx_seq_one_letter_code
_entity_poly.pdbx_strand_id
1 'polypeptide(L)'
;MATPLTTDEPKIYTFKDEDIQKARDLVGVYYAMTQREQFTTATPDTIRAFARSYGDDNPMFVDADYGRSTRWAGQIAPPFLNIGVAAALRADSMPREKRQPSFRGIHVFVSGTTTKWYRPVYAGDTLYSFGGLADVELKESEFAGRSLILPRLKATFNQRAEIVQLQTILTIYTERHEAKSRNKYRDIEAATYSDEDLAKIDEIYAAEQRRGAQTRYWEDVEVGESLGTMVKGPLLTTDMIVFHSGGYGFSPYTPCTGRLAYQNRQRIGPFYIKNEQGVPDVAQRVHWDDAYAKSIGIPGAYDYGMLRDCWLGHYLTDWMGDAGWLLEQSSQMRKFNYMGDTHTITGEVVGKRVEGDLHLVDIELRGTSQRDEVTCPATATVSLPDRESGLAGLPKPSPEMDRVAAQMLKRHAELGAK
;
A
#
# COMPACT_ATOMS: atom_id res chain seq x y z
N MET A 1 -10.72 -2.83 39.10
CA MET A 1 -11.68 -3.95 38.96
C MET A 1 -11.91 -4.15 37.47
N ALA A 2 -11.52 -5.29 36.93
CA ALA A 2 -11.73 -5.62 35.53
C ALA A 2 -13.19 -6.05 35.35
N THR A 3 -13.90 -5.40 34.42
CA THR A 3 -15.25 -5.80 34.04
C THR A 3 -15.17 -7.19 33.39
N PRO A 4 -16.01 -8.16 33.79
CA PRO A 4 -16.00 -9.48 33.17
C PRO A 4 -16.40 -9.37 31.71
N LEU A 5 -15.71 -10.13 30.85
CA LEU A 5 -16.12 -10.35 29.45
C LEU A 5 -17.47 -11.10 29.49
N THR A 6 -18.55 -10.37 29.28
CA THR A 6 -19.87 -10.96 29.05
C THR A 6 -19.85 -11.68 27.73
N THR A 7 -20.36 -12.90 27.69
CA THR A 7 -20.72 -13.67 26.50
C THR A 7 -21.99 -13.03 25.90
N ASP A 8 -21.86 -11.83 25.36
CA ASP A 8 -22.96 -11.18 24.66
C ASP A 8 -23.11 -11.83 23.28
N GLU A 9 -24.37 -12.07 22.88
CA GLU A 9 -24.71 -12.43 21.50
C GLU A 9 -24.05 -11.45 20.53
N PRO A 10 -23.60 -11.90 19.36
CA PRO A 10 -22.90 -11.04 18.42
C PRO A 10 -23.81 -9.87 18.01
N LYS A 11 -23.43 -8.67 18.38
CA LYS A 11 -24.16 -7.45 18.00
C LYS A 11 -24.03 -7.25 16.50
N ILE A 12 -25.14 -7.28 15.79
CA ILE A 12 -25.22 -6.92 14.38
C ILE A 12 -25.11 -5.40 14.30
N TYR A 13 -24.01 -4.93 13.72
CA TYR A 13 -23.83 -3.51 13.44
C TYR A 13 -24.26 -3.21 12.00
N THR A 14 -25.16 -2.27 11.84
CA THR A 14 -25.66 -1.79 10.55
C THR A 14 -25.25 -0.36 10.30
N PHE A 15 -25.20 0.05 9.03
CA PHE A 15 -25.00 1.44 8.67
C PHE A 15 -26.20 2.29 9.09
N LYS A 16 -25.92 3.42 9.69
CA LYS A 16 -26.91 4.46 9.88
C LYS A 16 -26.90 5.39 8.67
N ASP A 17 -28.05 5.70 8.12
CA ASP A 17 -28.16 6.56 6.95
C ASP A 17 -27.61 7.97 7.22
N GLU A 18 -27.73 8.45 8.48
CA GLU A 18 -27.09 9.71 8.92
C GLU A 18 -25.56 9.67 8.81
N ASP A 19 -24.91 8.52 9.10
CA ASP A 19 -23.47 8.36 8.98
C ASP A 19 -23.04 8.27 7.51
N ILE A 20 -23.84 7.63 6.66
CA ILE A 20 -23.61 7.57 5.21
C ILE A 20 -23.73 8.98 4.61
N GLN A 21 -24.80 9.73 4.96
CA GLN A 21 -24.98 11.09 4.47
C GLN A 21 -23.84 11.99 4.93
N LYS A 22 -23.44 11.90 6.20
CA LYS A 22 -22.28 12.62 6.73
C LYS A 22 -20.98 12.28 5.96
N ALA A 23 -20.80 11.02 5.57
CA ALA A 23 -19.64 10.65 4.75
C ALA A 23 -19.71 11.32 3.37
N ARG A 24 -20.89 11.37 2.73
CA ARG A 24 -21.10 12.06 1.45
C ARG A 24 -20.82 13.56 1.54
N ASP A 25 -21.26 14.21 2.61
CA ASP A 25 -21.01 15.65 2.85
C ASP A 25 -19.53 15.97 3.05
N LEU A 26 -18.71 14.96 3.32
CA LEU A 26 -17.25 15.10 3.52
C LEU A 26 -16.42 14.70 2.28
N VAL A 27 -17.04 14.37 1.17
CA VAL A 27 -16.32 14.13 -0.10
C VAL A 27 -15.66 15.44 -0.53
N GLY A 28 -14.36 15.37 -0.87
CA GLY A 28 -13.55 16.54 -1.24
C GLY A 28 -13.10 17.41 -0.06
N VAL A 29 -13.48 17.07 1.18
CA VAL A 29 -12.99 17.78 2.38
C VAL A 29 -11.65 17.17 2.80
N TYR A 30 -10.57 17.92 2.63
CA TYR A 30 -9.21 17.47 2.96
C TYR A 30 -8.81 17.81 4.39
N TYR A 31 -8.05 16.92 5.01
CA TYR A 31 -7.51 17.07 6.36
C TYR A 31 -6.05 16.65 6.43
N ALA A 32 -5.27 17.33 7.27
CA ALA A 32 -3.88 17.02 7.52
C ALA A 32 -3.75 15.66 8.21
N MET A 33 -2.80 14.83 7.77
CA MET A 33 -2.46 13.60 8.46
C MET A 33 -1.46 13.91 9.59
N THR A 34 -1.93 13.74 10.83
CA THR A 34 -1.19 14.02 12.05
C THR A 34 -0.77 12.73 12.75
N GLN A 35 -0.46 11.68 11.99
CA GLN A 35 -0.10 10.38 12.55
C GLN A 35 1.27 10.42 13.23
N ARG A 36 1.50 9.44 14.12
CA ARG A 36 2.81 9.28 14.75
C ARG A 36 3.85 8.88 13.74
N GLU A 37 4.97 9.54 13.80
CA GLU A 37 6.11 9.34 12.93
C GLU A 37 6.92 8.12 13.38
N GLN A 38 7.45 7.39 12.41
CA GLN A 38 8.58 6.48 12.62
C GLN A 38 9.79 7.03 11.88
N PHE A 39 9.62 7.31 10.60
CA PHE A 39 10.59 8.01 9.78
C PHE A 39 9.94 9.27 9.20
N THR A 40 10.59 10.40 9.32
CA THR A 40 10.07 11.69 8.84
C THR A 40 10.71 12.11 7.53
N THR A 41 11.93 11.63 7.28
CA THR A 41 12.76 11.99 6.15
C THR A 41 13.19 10.75 5.39
N ALA A 42 13.16 10.81 4.07
CA ALA A 42 13.70 9.81 3.17
C ALA A 42 15.23 9.89 3.19
N THR A 43 15.87 9.24 4.15
CA THR A 43 17.35 9.14 4.18
C THR A 43 17.81 8.03 3.23
N PRO A 44 19.10 8.02 2.80
CA PRO A 44 19.64 6.91 2.02
C PRO A 44 19.40 5.54 2.68
N ASP A 45 19.46 5.48 4.01
CA ASP A 45 19.27 4.24 4.76
C ASP A 45 17.81 3.82 4.81
N THR A 46 16.88 4.77 5.01
CA THR A 46 15.43 4.45 5.01
C THR A 46 14.94 4.03 3.62
N ILE A 47 15.44 4.65 2.56
CA ILE A 47 15.15 4.27 1.17
C ILE A 47 15.63 2.83 0.91
N ARG A 48 16.89 2.54 1.24
CA ARG A 48 17.50 1.21 1.06
C ARG A 48 16.80 0.14 1.92
N ALA A 49 16.52 0.44 3.19
CA ALA A 49 15.84 -0.50 4.09
C ALA A 49 14.43 -0.82 3.58
N PHE A 50 13.70 0.17 3.09
CA PHE A 50 12.38 -0.05 2.55
C PHE A 50 12.42 -0.90 1.26
N ALA A 51 13.26 -0.58 0.28
CA ALA A 51 13.41 -1.36 -0.93
C ALA A 51 13.71 -2.84 -0.63
N ARG A 52 14.74 -3.10 0.18
CA ARG A 52 15.14 -4.45 0.57
C ARG A 52 14.08 -5.21 1.37
N SER A 53 13.20 -4.50 2.05
CA SER A 53 12.18 -5.12 2.89
C SER A 53 11.11 -5.92 2.13
N TYR A 54 10.99 -5.71 0.83
CA TYR A 54 10.12 -6.50 -0.05
C TYR A 54 10.88 -7.16 -1.21
N GLY A 55 12.22 -7.26 -1.07
CA GLY A 55 13.07 -7.96 -2.02
C GLY A 55 13.42 -7.17 -3.27
N ASP A 56 13.44 -5.83 -3.21
CA ASP A 56 13.92 -4.97 -4.29
C ASP A 56 15.37 -4.54 -4.01
N ASP A 57 16.27 -4.94 -4.87
CA ASP A 57 17.70 -4.64 -4.79
C ASP A 57 18.16 -3.71 -5.92
N ASN A 58 17.22 -3.01 -6.58
CA ASN A 58 17.54 -2.08 -7.66
C ASN A 58 18.56 -1.03 -7.20
N PRO A 59 19.73 -0.93 -7.82
CA PRO A 59 20.78 -0.02 -7.39
C PRO A 59 20.37 1.45 -7.40
N MET A 60 19.38 1.85 -8.20
CA MET A 60 18.81 3.19 -8.20
C MET A 60 18.24 3.57 -6.81
N PHE A 61 17.75 2.57 -6.04
CA PHE A 61 17.18 2.76 -4.72
C PHE A 61 18.16 2.42 -3.59
N VAL A 62 19.07 1.47 -3.81
CA VAL A 62 19.91 0.95 -2.72
C VAL A 62 21.34 1.50 -2.72
N ASP A 63 21.78 2.13 -3.81
CA ASP A 63 23.12 2.68 -3.98
C ASP A 63 23.06 4.17 -4.38
N ALA A 64 23.56 5.03 -3.49
CA ALA A 64 23.55 6.47 -3.72
C ALA A 64 24.51 6.90 -4.86
N ASP A 65 25.60 6.18 -5.05
CA ASP A 65 26.58 6.49 -6.13
C ASP A 65 26.00 6.12 -7.48
N TYR A 66 25.36 4.97 -7.57
CA TYR A 66 24.62 4.58 -8.77
C TYR A 66 23.51 5.60 -9.09
N GLY A 67 22.68 5.96 -8.10
CA GLY A 67 21.61 6.94 -8.28
C GLY A 67 22.10 8.28 -8.85
N ARG A 68 23.30 8.74 -8.43
CA ARG A 68 23.93 9.95 -8.99
C ARG A 68 24.33 9.83 -10.45
N SER A 69 24.59 8.62 -10.94
CA SER A 69 24.96 8.37 -12.34
C SER A 69 23.76 8.31 -13.28
N THR A 70 22.54 8.21 -12.75
CA THR A 70 21.31 8.15 -13.53
C THR A 70 20.80 9.54 -13.92
N ARG A 71 19.77 9.61 -14.78
CA ARG A 71 19.07 10.86 -15.12
C ARG A 71 18.55 11.63 -13.89
N TRP A 72 18.38 10.95 -12.76
CA TRP A 72 17.85 11.53 -11.52
C TRP A 72 18.93 12.30 -10.75
N ALA A 73 20.21 12.15 -11.07
CA ALA A 73 21.34 12.83 -10.43
C ALA A 73 21.38 12.68 -8.90
N GLY A 74 20.79 11.61 -8.37
CA GLY A 74 20.73 11.29 -6.95
C GLY A 74 19.98 9.99 -6.69
N GLN A 75 20.12 9.47 -5.47
CA GLN A 75 19.31 8.33 -5.03
C GLN A 75 17.85 8.76 -4.89
N ILE A 76 16.96 8.05 -5.57
CA ILE A 76 15.53 8.23 -5.45
C ILE A 76 14.91 7.06 -4.66
N ALA A 77 13.72 7.29 -4.13
CA ALA A 77 12.98 6.26 -3.43
C ALA A 77 12.22 5.35 -4.40
N PRO A 78 12.03 4.05 -4.06
CA PRO A 78 11.13 3.19 -4.79
C PRO A 78 9.68 3.68 -4.64
N PRO A 79 8.79 3.25 -5.55
CA PRO A 79 7.36 3.48 -5.39
C PRO A 79 6.89 3.07 -3.98
N PHE A 80 5.91 3.77 -3.42
CA PHE A 80 5.31 3.47 -2.11
C PHE A 80 6.16 3.75 -0.86
N LEU A 81 7.36 4.33 -0.92
CA LEU A 81 8.14 4.70 0.27
C LEU A 81 7.33 5.53 1.28
N ASN A 82 6.38 6.35 0.82
CA ASN A 82 5.49 7.17 1.64
C ASN A 82 4.60 6.37 2.61
N ILE A 83 4.65 5.05 2.56
CA ILE A 83 3.99 4.18 3.54
C ILE A 83 4.78 4.16 4.85
N GLY A 84 6.11 4.13 4.75
CA GLY A 84 7.02 4.06 5.89
C GLY A 84 7.59 5.42 6.31
N VAL A 85 7.62 6.40 5.40
CA VAL A 85 8.19 7.72 5.64
C VAL A 85 7.09 8.77 5.59
N ALA A 86 6.75 9.35 6.73
CA ALA A 86 5.74 10.40 6.84
C ALA A 86 5.95 11.24 8.10
N ALA A 87 6.14 12.54 7.93
CA ALA A 87 6.19 13.49 9.03
C ALA A 87 4.78 13.93 9.43
N ALA A 88 4.57 14.15 10.71
CA ALA A 88 3.29 14.65 11.21
C ALA A 88 3.04 16.09 10.74
N LEU A 89 1.94 16.29 10.05
CA LEU A 89 1.51 17.59 9.57
C LEU A 89 0.71 18.29 10.67
N ARG A 90 1.28 19.37 11.27
CA ARG A 90 0.55 20.15 12.28
C ARG A 90 -0.64 20.84 11.64
N ALA A 91 -1.77 20.78 12.30
CA ALA A 91 -3.02 21.38 11.82
C ALA A 91 -3.89 21.81 13.01
N ASP A 92 -4.85 22.68 12.74
CA ASP A 92 -5.89 23.01 13.71
C ASP A 92 -6.74 21.76 14.03
N SER A 93 -7.29 21.73 15.24
CA SER A 93 -8.20 20.65 15.63
C SER A 93 -9.42 20.63 14.70
N MET A 94 -9.63 19.49 14.06
CA MET A 94 -10.78 19.31 13.19
C MET A 94 -12.08 19.30 14.03
N PRO A 95 -13.05 20.17 13.73
CA PRO A 95 -14.36 20.16 14.36
C PRO A 95 -15.04 18.78 14.25
N ARG A 96 -15.84 18.42 15.26
CA ARG A 96 -16.45 17.08 15.33
C ARG A 96 -17.35 16.78 14.13
N GLU A 97 -18.06 17.77 13.65
CA GLU A 97 -18.94 17.67 12.47
C GLU A 97 -18.18 17.36 11.18
N LYS A 98 -16.92 17.79 11.07
CA LYS A 98 -16.05 17.51 9.93
C LYS A 98 -15.24 16.20 10.06
N ARG A 99 -15.39 15.47 11.16
CA ARG A 99 -14.73 14.16 11.31
C ARG A 99 -15.54 13.09 10.62
N GLN A 100 -14.83 12.24 9.86
CA GLN A 100 -15.47 11.11 9.22
C GLN A 100 -16.14 10.16 10.24
N PRO A 101 -17.29 9.54 9.90
CA PRO A 101 -17.89 8.48 10.70
C PRO A 101 -16.92 7.33 10.89
N SER A 102 -16.93 6.72 12.05
CA SER A 102 -15.99 5.62 12.35
C SER A 102 -16.47 4.25 11.89
N PHE A 103 -17.74 4.08 11.55
CA PHE A 103 -18.41 2.80 11.22
C PHE A 103 -17.98 1.66 12.16
N ARG A 104 -17.92 1.94 13.48
CA ARG A 104 -17.41 0.99 14.48
C ARG A 104 -18.25 -0.29 14.49
N GLY A 105 -17.59 -1.42 14.59
CA GLY A 105 -18.20 -2.73 14.65
C GLY A 105 -18.58 -3.32 13.29
N ILE A 106 -18.47 -2.57 12.21
CA ILE A 106 -18.67 -3.07 10.85
C ILE A 106 -17.34 -3.61 10.30
N HIS A 107 -17.39 -4.75 9.65
CA HIS A 107 -16.21 -5.36 9.07
C HIS A 107 -15.64 -4.50 7.92
N VAL A 108 -14.34 -4.32 7.91
CA VAL A 108 -13.65 -3.47 6.92
C VAL A 108 -12.44 -4.17 6.33
N PHE A 109 -12.25 -4.00 5.04
CA PHE A 109 -11.05 -4.46 4.33
C PHE A 109 -10.69 -3.52 3.19
N VAL A 110 -9.41 -3.52 2.83
CA VAL A 110 -8.90 -2.86 1.64
C VAL A 110 -9.06 -3.81 0.47
N SER A 111 -9.72 -3.36 -0.59
CA SER A 111 -9.99 -4.18 -1.78
C SER A 111 -9.15 -3.78 -2.99
N GLY A 112 -8.39 -2.70 -2.91
CA GLY A 112 -7.48 -2.25 -3.95
C GLY A 112 -6.93 -0.86 -3.69
N THR A 113 -5.98 -0.48 -4.53
CA THR A 113 -5.37 0.85 -4.53
C THR A 113 -5.20 1.35 -5.95
N THR A 114 -5.26 2.65 -6.14
CA THR A 114 -4.78 3.33 -7.35
C THR A 114 -3.82 4.42 -6.93
N THR A 115 -2.62 4.39 -7.45
CA THR A 115 -1.55 5.33 -7.08
C THR A 115 -0.99 6.00 -8.33
N LYS A 116 -0.86 7.33 -8.27
CA LYS A 116 -0.23 8.16 -9.31
C LYS A 116 0.99 8.86 -8.74
N TRP A 117 2.10 8.80 -9.47
CA TRP A 117 3.37 9.44 -9.09
C TRP A 117 3.68 10.59 -10.03
N TYR A 118 3.99 11.75 -9.45
CA TYR A 118 4.21 12.99 -10.19
C TYR A 118 5.67 13.41 -10.24
N ARG A 119 6.45 12.98 -9.25
CA ARG A 119 7.89 13.27 -9.16
C ARG A 119 8.62 12.30 -8.24
N PRO A 120 9.92 12.12 -8.42
CA PRO A 120 10.72 11.30 -7.50
C PRO A 120 10.76 11.90 -6.09
N VAL A 121 10.87 11.02 -5.12
CA VAL A 121 11.28 11.35 -3.75
C VAL A 121 12.78 11.15 -3.67
N TYR A 122 13.50 12.19 -3.34
CA TYR A 122 14.94 12.15 -3.19
C TYR A 122 15.37 11.88 -1.76
N ALA A 123 16.59 11.34 -1.61
CA ALA A 123 17.23 11.31 -0.32
C ALA A 123 17.36 12.74 0.24
N GLY A 124 16.86 12.97 1.46
CA GLY A 124 16.75 14.28 2.10
C GLY A 124 15.34 14.88 2.09
N ASP A 125 14.41 14.34 1.31
CA ASP A 125 13.03 14.83 1.33
C ASP A 125 12.31 14.44 2.63
N THR A 126 11.62 15.43 3.22
CA THR A 126 10.65 15.21 4.29
C THR A 126 9.26 15.13 3.70
N LEU A 127 8.55 14.04 3.98
CA LEU A 127 7.24 13.78 3.38
C LEU A 127 6.11 14.10 4.36
N TYR A 128 5.13 14.85 3.89
CA TYR A 128 3.88 15.15 4.57
C TYR A 128 2.70 14.58 3.79
N SER A 129 1.56 14.39 4.48
CA SER A 129 0.36 13.92 3.80
C SER A 129 -0.90 14.63 4.29
N PHE A 130 -1.85 14.75 3.38
CA PHE A 130 -3.23 15.05 3.70
C PHE A 130 -4.14 14.01 3.04
N GLY A 131 -5.36 13.90 3.52
CA GLY A 131 -6.32 12.95 2.99
C GLY A 131 -7.74 13.44 3.05
N GLY A 132 -8.64 12.68 2.44
CA GLY A 132 -10.06 12.92 2.40
C GLY A 132 -10.80 11.75 1.78
N LEU A 133 -12.12 11.85 1.68
CA LEU A 133 -12.92 10.93 0.88
C LEU A 133 -12.97 11.43 -0.56
N ALA A 134 -12.70 10.55 -1.51
CA ALA A 134 -12.86 10.86 -2.93
C ALA A 134 -14.30 10.60 -3.41
N ASP A 135 -14.97 9.60 -2.81
CA ASP A 135 -16.34 9.23 -3.13
C ASP A 135 -16.97 8.42 -1.99
N VAL A 136 -18.29 8.17 -2.08
CA VAL A 136 -19.07 7.31 -1.18
C VAL A 136 -20.09 6.54 -2.00
N GLU A 137 -19.87 5.26 -2.20
CA GLU A 137 -20.76 4.38 -2.94
C GLU A 137 -21.42 3.37 -1.98
N LEU A 138 -22.74 3.31 -1.99
CA LEU A 138 -23.53 2.29 -1.29
C LEU A 138 -23.96 1.23 -2.29
N LYS A 139 -23.57 -0.02 -2.04
CA LYS A 139 -24.04 -1.20 -2.79
C LYS A 139 -24.93 -2.06 -1.92
N GLU A 140 -26.04 -2.50 -2.50
CA GLU A 140 -26.90 -3.52 -1.91
C GLU A 140 -26.64 -4.85 -2.62
N SER A 141 -26.48 -5.90 -1.85
CA SER A 141 -26.35 -7.26 -2.38
C SER A 141 -27.18 -8.23 -1.54
N GLU A 142 -27.85 -9.15 -2.21
CA GLU A 142 -28.61 -10.22 -1.55
C GLU A 142 -27.72 -11.09 -0.65
N PHE A 143 -26.42 -11.14 -0.93
CA PHE A 143 -25.45 -12.01 -0.26
C PHE A 143 -24.76 -11.37 0.95
N ALA A 144 -24.49 -10.07 0.91
CA ALA A 144 -23.70 -9.36 1.90
C ALA A 144 -24.49 -8.27 2.64
N GLY A 145 -25.80 -8.11 2.33
CA GLY A 145 -26.54 -6.94 2.78
C GLY A 145 -26.03 -5.65 2.15
N ARG A 146 -25.95 -4.57 2.93
CA ARG A 146 -25.39 -3.30 2.46
C ARG A 146 -23.87 -3.31 2.58
N SER A 147 -23.20 -2.82 1.55
CA SER A 147 -21.77 -2.59 1.53
C SER A 147 -21.48 -1.14 1.18
N LEU A 148 -20.66 -0.48 2.00
CA LEU A 148 -20.26 0.91 1.78
C LEU A 148 -18.83 0.94 1.29
N ILE A 149 -18.64 1.44 0.08
CA ILE A 149 -17.33 1.58 -0.55
C ILE A 149 -16.88 3.03 -0.38
N LEU A 150 -15.73 3.21 0.25
CA LEU A 150 -15.13 4.50 0.53
C LEU A 150 -13.76 4.60 -0.14
N PRO A 151 -13.66 5.17 -1.34
CA PRO A 151 -12.39 5.57 -1.92
C PRO A 151 -11.77 6.69 -1.09
N ARG A 152 -10.63 6.41 -0.44
CA ARG A 152 -9.92 7.35 0.42
C ARG A 152 -8.71 7.89 -0.31
N LEU A 153 -8.71 9.19 -0.58
CA LEU A 153 -7.54 9.88 -1.12
C LEU A 153 -6.50 10.12 -0.02
N LYS A 154 -5.25 9.80 -0.34
CA LYS A 154 -4.06 10.26 0.38
C LYS A 154 -3.15 10.97 -0.61
N ALA A 155 -2.92 12.26 -0.41
CA ALA A 155 -1.94 13.04 -1.14
C ALA A 155 -0.66 13.13 -0.31
N THR A 156 0.47 12.80 -0.90
CA THR A 156 1.80 12.95 -0.29
C THR A 156 2.55 14.06 -1.00
N PHE A 157 3.20 14.94 -0.24
CA PHE A 157 3.99 16.06 -0.74
C PHE A 157 5.26 16.26 0.09
N ASN A 158 6.25 16.91 -0.49
CA ASN A 158 7.53 17.14 0.18
C ASN A 158 7.57 18.51 0.93
N GLN A 159 8.68 18.82 1.55
CA GLN A 159 8.92 20.06 2.30
C GLN A 159 8.84 21.35 1.46
N ARG A 160 8.73 21.24 0.14
CA ARG A 160 8.53 22.36 -0.80
C ARG A 160 7.08 22.52 -1.24
N ALA A 161 6.15 21.77 -0.60
CA ALA A 161 4.75 21.65 -0.97
C ALA A 161 4.52 21.06 -2.38
N GLU A 162 5.47 20.32 -2.90
CA GLU A 162 5.34 19.66 -4.19
C GLU A 162 4.69 18.29 -4.02
N ILE A 163 3.56 18.06 -4.69
CA ILE A 163 2.89 16.75 -4.69
C ILE A 163 3.81 15.72 -5.35
N VAL A 164 4.15 14.68 -4.62
CA VAL A 164 4.93 13.55 -5.12
C VAL A 164 4.03 12.39 -5.54
N GLN A 165 2.91 12.20 -4.83
CA GLN A 165 2.03 11.05 -5.04
C GLN A 165 0.59 11.34 -4.64
N LEU A 166 -0.36 10.81 -5.41
CA LEU A 166 -1.76 10.67 -5.02
C LEU A 166 -2.12 9.18 -4.98
N GLN A 167 -2.64 8.71 -3.86
CA GLN A 167 -3.08 7.34 -3.67
C GLN A 167 -4.56 7.32 -3.29
N THR A 168 -5.36 6.55 -4.01
CA THR A 168 -6.74 6.24 -3.65
C THR A 168 -6.79 4.80 -3.13
N ILE A 169 -7.17 4.64 -1.86
CA ILE A 169 -7.33 3.35 -1.21
C ILE A 169 -8.81 3.00 -1.18
N LEU A 170 -9.16 1.89 -1.79
CA LEU A 170 -10.53 1.40 -1.85
C LEU A 170 -10.84 0.60 -0.60
N THR A 171 -11.60 1.20 0.32
CA THR A 171 -12.00 0.59 1.58
C THR A 171 -13.46 0.14 1.49
N ILE A 172 -13.72 -1.13 1.77
CA ILE A 172 -15.07 -1.70 1.77
C ILE A 172 -15.49 -2.02 3.20
N TYR A 173 -16.63 -1.48 3.61
CA TYR A 173 -17.33 -1.81 4.83
C TYR A 173 -18.55 -2.68 4.49
N THR A 174 -18.77 -3.77 5.22
CA THR A 174 -19.85 -4.72 4.93
C THR A 174 -20.64 -5.08 6.19
N GLU A 175 -21.98 -4.96 6.12
CA GLU A 175 -22.89 -5.47 7.12
C GLU A 175 -22.95 -7.00 6.97
N ARG A 176 -22.21 -7.74 7.79
CA ARG A 176 -22.19 -9.20 7.73
C ARG A 176 -23.08 -9.83 8.80
N HIS A 177 -23.91 -10.77 8.35
CA HIS A 177 -24.41 -11.83 9.23
C HIS A 177 -23.31 -12.88 9.41
N GLU A 178 -22.73 -13.01 10.60
CA GLU A 178 -21.55 -13.84 10.90
C GLU A 178 -21.64 -15.31 10.45
N ALA A 179 -22.85 -15.86 10.29
CA ALA A 179 -23.05 -17.29 10.03
C ALA A 179 -22.57 -17.78 8.65
N LYS A 180 -22.55 -16.92 7.62
CA LYS A 180 -22.21 -17.34 6.23
C LYS A 180 -20.76 -17.16 5.85
N SER A 181 -19.98 -16.33 6.55
CA SER A 181 -18.58 -16.09 6.18
C SER A 181 -17.63 -17.19 6.65
N ARG A 182 -17.99 -17.91 7.69
CA ARG A 182 -17.17 -18.99 8.29
C ARG A 182 -16.97 -20.20 7.40
N ASN A 183 -17.82 -20.45 6.40
CA ASN A 183 -17.76 -21.64 5.57
C ASN A 183 -17.02 -21.46 4.23
N LYS A 184 -16.83 -20.23 3.74
CA LYS A 184 -16.28 -20.01 2.38
C LYS A 184 -14.79 -20.30 2.24
N TYR A 185 -14.03 -20.36 3.33
CA TYR A 185 -12.57 -20.46 3.32
C TYR A 185 -12.02 -21.62 4.16
N ARG A 186 -12.86 -22.57 4.60
CA ARG A 186 -12.45 -23.64 5.53
C ARG A 186 -11.52 -24.68 4.94
N ASP A 187 -11.46 -24.79 3.61
CA ASP A 187 -10.83 -25.93 2.92
C ASP A 187 -9.56 -25.51 2.13
N ILE A 188 -8.90 -24.41 2.55
CA ILE A 188 -7.62 -24.03 1.93
C ILE A 188 -6.50 -24.79 2.63
N GLU A 189 -5.88 -25.72 1.90
CA GLU A 189 -4.70 -26.42 2.37
C GLU A 189 -3.49 -25.50 2.38
N ALA A 190 -2.65 -25.61 3.42
CA ALA A 190 -1.39 -24.92 3.50
C ALA A 190 -0.48 -25.37 2.35
N ALA A 191 0.25 -24.44 1.74
CA ALA A 191 1.21 -24.76 0.71
C ALA A 191 2.35 -25.62 1.30
N THR A 192 2.78 -26.63 0.55
CA THR A 192 3.94 -27.48 0.85
C THR A 192 4.81 -27.57 -0.39
N TYR A 193 6.11 -27.64 -0.19
CA TYR A 193 7.10 -27.63 -1.27
C TYR A 193 8.04 -28.81 -1.12
N SER A 194 8.34 -29.47 -2.22
CA SER A 194 9.47 -30.39 -2.33
C SER A 194 10.76 -29.59 -2.65
N ASP A 195 11.92 -30.22 -2.50
CA ASP A 195 13.19 -29.61 -2.91
C ASP A 195 13.19 -29.28 -4.42
N GLU A 196 12.47 -30.07 -5.22
CA GLU A 196 12.32 -29.81 -6.67
C GLU A 196 11.47 -28.56 -6.95
N ASP A 197 10.40 -28.33 -6.17
CA ASP A 197 9.58 -27.13 -6.30
C ASP A 197 10.37 -25.87 -5.93
N LEU A 198 11.16 -25.94 -4.86
CA LEU A 198 12.04 -24.85 -4.44
C LEU A 198 13.13 -24.56 -5.49
N ALA A 199 13.71 -25.61 -6.08
CA ALA A 199 14.71 -25.45 -7.14
C ALA A 199 14.13 -24.74 -8.38
N LYS A 200 12.87 -25.01 -8.76
CA LYS A 200 12.20 -24.30 -9.85
C LYS A 200 11.94 -22.83 -9.52
N ILE A 201 11.62 -22.52 -8.27
CA ILE A 201 11.49 -21.12 -7.81
C ILE A 201 12.83 -20.41 -7.87
N ASP A 202 13.91 -21.05 -7.40
CA ASP A 202 15.27 -20.53 -7.44
C ASP A 202 15.77 -20.29 -8.88
N GLU A 203 15.37 -21.15 -9.84
CA GLU A 203 15.66 -20.94 -11.26
C GLU A 203 15.01 -19.66 -11.78
N ILE A 204 13.76 -19.36 -11.38
CA ILE A 204 13.08 -18.13 -11.77
C ILE A 204 13.75 -16.92 -11.12
N TYR A 205 14.12 -17.00 -9.84
CA TYR A 205 14.88 -15.95 -9.16
C TYR A 205 16.21 -15.65 -9.86
N ALA A 206 16.94 -16.71 -10.21
CA ALA A 206 18.23 -16.57 -10.91
C ALA A 206 18.09 -15.98 -12.33
N ALA A 207 16.91 -16.14 -12.92
CA ALA A 207 16.61 -15.63 -14.26
C ALA A 207 16.01 -14.21 -14.25
N GLU A 208 15.73 -13.62 -13.07
CA GLU A 208 15.24 -12.24 -12.97
C GLU A 208 16.22 -11.29 -13.66
N GLN A 209 15.67 -10.43 -14.51
CA GLN A 209 16.47 -9.44 -15.25
C GLN A 209 15.98 -8.04 -14.93
N ARG A 210 16.89 -7.23 -14.45
CA ARG A 210 16.71 -5.80 -14.32
C ARG A 210 17.29 -5.10 -15.54
N ARG A 211 16.51 -4.25 -16.16
CA ARG A 211 16.99 -3.46 -17.30
C ARG A 211 18.04 -2.42 -16.87
N GLY A 212 17.88 -1.81 -15.71
CA GLY A 212 18.83 -0.84 -15.15
C GLY A 212 19.10 0.33 -16.09
N ALA A 213 20.38 0.67 -16.27
CA ALA A 213 20.82 1.80 -17.10
C ALA A 213 20.57 1.63 -18.61
N GLN A 214 20.19 0.44 -19.09
CA GLN A 214 19.86 0.24 -20.49
C GLN A 214 18.51 0.89 -20.80
N THR A 215 18.51 2.04 -21.43
CA THR A 215 17.31 2.79 -21.76
C THR A 215 16.30 1.96 -22.57
N ARG A 216 15.05 1.93 -22.11
CA ARG A 216 13.92 1.41 -22.90
C ARG A 216 13.24 2.59 -23.57
N TYR A 217 13.35 2.66 -24.88
CA TYR A 217 12.67 3.69 -25.64
C TYR A 217 11.23 3.28 -25.96
N TRP A 218 10.32 4.24 -25.94
CA TRP A 218 8.91 4.03 -26.23
C TRP A 218 8.67 3.40 -27.62
N GLU A 219 9.48 3.78 -28.59
CA GLU A 219 9.38 3.25 -29.96
C GLU A 219 9.67 1.76 -30.04
N ASP A 220 10.53 1.25 -29.16
CA ASP A 220 10.96 -0.16 -29.15
C ASP A 220 9.97 -1.10 -28.45
N VAL A 221 8.95 -0.57 -27.81
CA VAL A 221 7.91 -1.36 -27.12
C VAL A 221 6.78 -1.69 -28.09
N GLU A 222 6.32 -2.93 -28.08
CA GLU A 222 5.21 -3.38 -28.92
C GLU A 222 4.00 -3.78 -28.04
N VAL A 223 2.76 -3.55 -28.56
CA VAL A 223 1.54 -4.06 -27.94
C VAL A 223 1.53 -5.58 -28.07
N GLY A 224 1.23 -6.28 -26.98
CA GLY A 224 1.35 -7.73 -26.86
C GLY A 224 2.72 -8.20 -26.34
N GLU A 225 3.67 -7.28 -26.08
CA GLU A 225 4.95 -7.63 -25.49
C GLU A 225 4.74 -8.12 -24.05
N SER A 226 5.29 -9.32 -23.74
CA SER A 226 5.36 -9.83 -22.36
C SER A 226 6.47 -9.15 -21.58
N LEU A 227 6.19 -8.79 -20.34
CA LEU A 227 7.20 -8.23 -19.43
C LEU A 227 8.08 -9.32 -18.78
N GLY A 228 7.82 -10.60 -19.04
CA GLY A 228 8.46 -11.73 -18.38
C GLY A 228 7.74 -12.18 -17.11
N THR A 229 8.45 -12.93 -16.27
CA THR A 229 7.90 -13.50 -15.03
C THR A 229 8.77 -13.14 -13.85
N MET A 230 8.15 -12.70 -12.76
CA MET A 230 8.78 -12.52 -11.45
C MET A 230 8.02 -13.37 -10.42
N VAL A 231 8.75 -13.99 -9.49
CA VAL A 231 8.14 -14.76 -8.41
C VAL A 231 8.47 -14.10 -7.07
N LYS A 232 7.54 -14.14 -6.14
CA LYS A 232 7.72 -13.71 -4.75
C LYS A 232 7.21 -14.81 -3.81
N GLY A 233 7.98 -15.15 -2.81
CA GLY A 233 7.68 -16.24 -1.87
C GLY A 233 8.42 -17.54 -2.25
N PRO A 234 8.26 -18.64 -1.50
CA PRO A 234 7.19 -18.87 -0.51
C PRO A 234 7.20 -17.84 0.61
N LEU A 235 6.03 -17.24 0.88
CA LEU A 235 5.88 -16.15 1.84
C LEU A 235 6.10 -16.63 3.27
N LEU A 236 7.02 -16.03 4.00
CA LEU A 236 7.36 -16.39 5.36
C LEU A 236 6.93 -15.31 6.37
N THR A 237 6.70 -15.72 7.61
CA THR A 237 6.54 -14.77 8.73
C THR A 237 7.72 -13.81 8.83
N THR A 238 8.94 -14.27 8.48
CA THR A 238 10.14 -13.45 8.42
C THR A 238 9.99 -12.30 7.43
N ASP A 239 9.34 -12.51 6.28
CA ASP A 239 9.11 -11.46 5.29
C ASP A 239 8.20 -10.36 5.86
N MET A 240 7.18 -10.75 6.65
CA MET A 240 6.33 -9.78 7.34
C MET A 240 7.12 -8.95 8.36
N ILE A 241 8.01 -9.58 9.13
CA ILE A 241 8.86 -8.88 10.11
C ILE A 241 9.80 -7.93 9.39
N VAL A 242 10.43 -8.36 8.31
CA VAL A 242 11.36 -7.54 7.52
C VAL A 242 10.62 -6.37 6.88
N PHE A 243 9.44 -6.58 6.30
CA PHE A 243 8.62 -5.52 5.72
C PHE A 243 8.19 -4.48 6.75
N HIS A 244 7.81 -4.93 7.97
CA HIS A 244 7.56 -4.03 9.09
C HIS A 244 8.79 -3.22 9.48
N SER A 245 9.96 -3.87 9.56
CA SER A 245 11.23 -3.22 9.89
C SER A 245 11.66 -2.20 8.84
N GLY A 246 11.33 -2.43 7.58
CA GLY A 246 11.53 -1.49 6.49
C GLY A 246 10.69 -0.22 6.57
N GLY A 247 9.72 -0.18 7.49
CA GLY A 247 8.96 1.01 7.82
C GLY A 247 7.44 0.89 7.70
N TYR A 248 6.92 -0.19 7.09
CA TYR A 248 5.49 -0.29 6.80
C TYR A 248 4.61 -0.29 8.05
N GLY A 249 4.92 -1.08 9.06
CA GLY A 249 3.94 -1.48 10.06
C GLY A 249 4.11 -0.94 11.46
N PHE A 250 5.12 -0.15 11.76
CA PHE A 250 5.41 0.15 13.16
C PHE A 250 4.65 1.32 13.75
N SER A 251 4.32 2.33 13.02
CA SER A 251 3.54 3.43 13.54
C SER A 251 2.05 3.21 13.28
N PRO A 252 1.17 3.42 14.24
CA PRO A 252 1.32 3.88 15.63
C PRO A 252 1.36 2.74 16.66
N TYR A 253 1.54 1.50 16.24
CA TYR A 253 1.26 0.29 17.06
C TYR A 253 2.51 -0.29 17.71
N THR A 254 3.63 0.32 17.42
CA THR A 254 4.90 -0.14 17.89
C THR A 254 4.95 -0.26 19.37
N PRO A 255 5.48 -1.22 19.65
CA PRO A 255 5.47 -2.27 20.49
C PRO A 255 5.56 -1.91 21.70
N CYS A 256 5.68 -2.42 22.27
CA CYS A 256 5.82 -3.49 22.58
C CYS A 256 6.12 -3.81 23.98
N THR A 257 7.14 -3.36 24.61
CA THR A 257 7.48 -3.60 26.02
C THR A 257 7.49 -2.28 26.80
N GLY A 258 7.36 -2.38 28.11
CA GLY A 258 7.51 -1.26 29.02
C GLY A 258 6.38 -0.21 28.96
N ARG A 259 6.75 1.01 29.33
CA ARG A 259 5.79 2.13 29.46
C ARG A 259 5.10 2.48 28.14
N LEU A 260 5.80 2.40 27.01
CA LEU A 260 5.23 2.72 25.70
C LEU A 260 4.11 1.74 25.34
N ALA A 261 4.31 0.45 25.53
CA ALA A 261 3.29 -0.57 25.31
C ALA A 261 2.07 -0.34 26.20
N TYR A 262 2.27 -0.01 27.49
CA TYR A 262 1.20 0.34 28.40
C TYR A 262 0.41 1.56 27.89
N GLN A 263 1.08 2.64 27.49
CA GLN A 263 0.45 3.85 26.97
C GLN A 263 -0.36 3.57 25.69
N ASN A 264 0.17 2.75 24.78
CA ASN A 264 -0.53 2.36 23.58
C ASN A 264 -1.80 1.54 23.89
N ARG A 265 -1.73 0.60 24.82
CA ARG A 265 -2.92 -0.16 25.27
C ARG A 265 -3.97 0.74 25.90
N GLN A 266 -3.58 1.78 26.64
CA GLN A 266 -4.54 2.76 27.17
C GLN A 266 -5.18 3.60 26.05
N ARG A 267 -4.42 3.96 25.05
CA ARG A 267 -4.87 4.84 23.95
C ARG A 267 -5.76 4.11 22.92
N ILE A 268 -5.38 2.89 22.55
CA ILE A 268 -6.04 2.10 21.50
C ILE A 268 -6.34 0.67 21.99
N GLY A 269 -6.83 0.55 23.22
CA GLY A 269 -7.09 -0.74 23.89
C GLY A 269 -7.76 -1.80 23.03
N PRO A 270 -8.82 -1.51 22.25
CA PRO A 270 -9.49 -2.48 21.39
C PRO A 270 -8.61 -3.09 20.28
N PHE A 271 -7.46 -2.48 19.97
CA PHE A 271 -6.50 -3.03 19.02
C PHE A 271 -5.64 -4.16 19.61
N TYR A 272 -5.63 -4.29 20.94
CA TYR A 272 -4.87 -5.33 21.63
C TYR A 272 -5.81 -6.45 22.09
N ILE A 273 -5.57 -7.64 21.56
CA ILE A 273 -6.34 -8.85 21.82
C ILE A 273 -5.42 -9.86 22.50
N LYS A 274 -5.88 -10.52 23.56
CA LYS A 274 -5.06 -11.54 24.27
C LYS A 274 -4.64 -12.66 23.31
N ASN A 275 -3.37 -12.97 23.32
CA ASN A 275 -2.80 -14.13 22.61
C ASN A 275 -2.98 -15.42 23.45
N GLU A 276 -2.40 -16.53 23.00
CA GLU A 276 -2.49 -17.83 23.67
C GLU A 276 -1.87 -17.83 25.10
N GLN A 277 -0.89 -16.95 25.34
CA GLN A 277 -0.31 -16.77 26.66
C GLN A 277 -1.14 -15.83 27.57
N GLY A 278 -2.29 -15.34 27.10
CA GLY A 278 -3.13 -14.40 27.80
C GLY A 278 -2.60 -12.96 27.83
N VAL A 279 -1.57 -12.65 27.02
CA VAL A 279 -0.94 -11.33 26.94
C VAL A 279 -1.63 -10.49 25.86
N PRO A 280 -1.99 -9.21 26.14
CA PRO A 280 -2.53 -8.31 25.13
C PRO A 280 -1.52 -8.07 24.00
N ASP A 281 -1.85 -8.53 22.79
CA ASP A 281 -1.04 -8.44 21.59
C ASP A 281 -1.80 -7.73 20.48
N VAL A 282 -1.10 -7.18 19.48
CA VAL A 282 -1.69 -6.37 18.42
C VAL A 282 -2.59 -7.21 17.51
N ALA A 283 -3.78 -6.68 17.19
CA ALA A 283 -4.70 -7.35 16.25
C ALA A 283 -4.08 -7.51 14.85
N GLN A 284 -3.09 -6.69 14.51
CA GLN A 284 -2.35 -6.75 13.25
C GLN A 284 -1.57 -8.06 13.08
N ARG A 285 -1.36 -8.84 14.16
CA ARG A 285 -0.73 -10.16 14.09
C ARG A 285 -1.48 -11.17 13.20
N VAL A 286 -2.67 -10.84 12.75
CA VAL A 286 -3.39 -11.61 11.72
C VAL A 286 -2.51 -11.87 10.47
N HIS A 287 -1.49 -11.05 10.25
CA HIS A 287 -0.56 -11.18 9.14
C HIS A 287 0.64 -12.11 9.42
N TRP A 288 0.77 -12.66 10.64
CA TRP A 288 1.88 -13.58 10.99
C TRP A 288 1.55 -14.62 12.06
N ASP A 289 0.31 -14.64 12.55
CA ASP A 289 -0.17 -15.57 13.58
C ASP A 289 -1.36 -16.36 13.04
N ASP A 290 -1.09 -17.58 12.60
CA ASP A 290 -2.08 -18.50 12.03
C ASP A 290 -3.20 -18.82 13.03
N ALA A 291 -2.86 -19.04 14.31
CA ALA A 291 -3.85 -19.36 15.32
C ALA A 291 -4.85 -18.21 15.51
N TYR A 292 -4.34 -17.00 15.56
CA TYR A 292 -5.18 -15.82 15.63
C TYR A 292 -6.02 -15.64 14.37
N ALA A 293 -5.44 -15.76 13.18
CA ALA A 293 -6.18 -15.66 11.92
C ALA A 293 -7.35 -16.66 11.89
N LYS A 294 -7.11 -17.92 12.25
CA LYS A 294 -8.14 -18.96 12.33
C LYS A 294 -9.20 -18.65 13.39
N SER A 295 -8.82 -18.06 14.51
CA SER A 295 -9.77 -17.68 15.58
C SER A 295 -10.81 -16.64 15.16
N ILE A 296 -10.48 -15.81 14.16
CA ILE A 296 -11.37 -14.78 13.60
C ILE A 296 -11.99 -15.21 12.26
N GLY A 297 -11.85 -16.50 11.87
CA GLY A 297 -12.51 -17.09 10.71
C GLY A 297 -11.75 -16.94 9.39
N ILE A 298 -10.46 -16.65 9.42
CA ILE A 298 -9.56 -16.61 8.27
C ILE A 298 -8.74 -17.91 8.26
N PRO A 299 -8.52 -18.59 7.11
CA PRO A 299 -7.85 -19.89 7.03
C PRO A 299 -6.41 -19.91 7.59
N GLY A 300 -5.70 -18.81 7.51
CA GLY A 300 -4.32 -18.67 7.99
C GLY A 300 -3.88 -17.22 7.96
N ALA A 301 -2.71 -16.94 8.47
CA ALA A 301 -2.06 -15.66 8.34
C ALA A 301 -1.80 -15.34 6.86
N TYR A 302 -1.87 -14.07 6.48
CA TYR A 302 -1.79 -13.62 5.09
C TYR A 302 -1.01 -12.32 4.98
N ASP A 303 -0.53 -12.01 3.77
CA ASP A 303 0.25 -10.84 3.48
C ASP A 303 -0.53 -9.52 3.64
N TYR A 304 0.19 -8.41 3.58
CA TYR A 304 -0.40 -7.10 3.36
C TYR A 304 -0.67 -6.86 1.87
N GLY A 305 -1.85 -6.38 1.52
CA GLY A 305 -2.12 -5.96 0.14
C GLY A 305 -1.09 -4.96 -0.38
N MET A 306 -0.58 -4.08 0.49
CA MET A 306 0.46 -3.12 0.16
C MET A 306 1.82 -3.77 -0.17
N LEU A 307 2.12 -4.94 0.36
CA LEU A 307 3.32 -5.69 -0.02
C LEU A 307 3.22 -6.13 -1.49
N ARG A 308 2.04 -6.58 -1.93
CA ARG A 308 1.81 -6.90 -3.34
C ARG A 308 1.92 -5.68 -4.24
N ASP A 309 1.44 -4.51 -3.80
CA ASP A 309 1.65 -3.26 -4.52
C ASP A 309 3.14 -2.93 -4.71
N CYS A 310 3.96 -3.16 -3.67
CA CYS A 310 5.42 -3.00 -3.75
C CYS A 310 6.05 -4.00 -4.73
N TRP A 311 5.60 -5.26 -4.73
CA TRP A 311 6.10 -6.28 -5.67
C TRP A 311 5.75 -5.94 -7.13
N LEU A 312 4.54 -5.46 -7.40
CA LEU A 312 4.15 -4.98 -8.73
C LEU A 312 4.99 -3.76 -9.15
N GLY A 313 5.24 -2.83 -8.22
CA GLY A 313 6.13 -1.69 -8.46
C GLY A 313 7.56 -2.12 -8.78
N HIS A 314 8.12 -3.10 -8.05
CA HIS A 314 9.44 -3.69 -8.33
C HIS A 314 9.49 -4.29 -9.73
N TYR A 315 8.52 -5.13 -10.08
CA TYR A 315 8.42 -5.75 -11.40
C TYR A 315 8.39 -4.73 -12.53
N LEU A 316 7.64 -3.63 -12.36
CA LEU A 316 7.56 -2.55 -13.33
C LEU A 316 8.85 -1.74 -13.43
N THR A 317 9.49 -1.44 -12.30
CA THR A 317 10.75 -0.67 -12.30
C THR A 317 11.89 -1.46 -12.93
N ASP A 318 11.93 -2.77 -12.74
CA ASP A 318 12.89 -3.63 -13.42
C ASP A 318 12.67 -3.67 -14.93
N TRP A 319 11.41 -3.73 -15.37
CA TRP A 319 11.09 -3.75 -16.80
C TRP A 319 11.35 -2.40 -17.49
N MET A 320 10.93 -1.29 -16.87
CA MET A 320 11.01 0.03 -17.53
C MET A 320 12.44 0.61 -17.56
N GLY A 321 13.34 0.15 -16.67
CA GLY A 321 14.69 0.66 -16.51
C GLY A 321 14.75 2.05 -15.87
N ASP A 322 15.98 2.52 -15.63
CA ASP A 322 16.26 3.73 -14.83
C ASP A 322 15.72 5.03 -15.47
N ALA A 323 15.60 5.06 -16.79
CA ALA A 323 15.14 6.23 -17.53
C ALA A 323 13.61 6.34 -17.59
N GLY A 324 12.88 5.26 -17.33
CA GLY A 324 11.41 5.23 -17.30
C GLY A 324 10.82 5.89 -16.04
N TRP A 325 9.51 6.08 -16.06
CA TRP A 325 8.75 6.59 -14.92
C TRP A 325 7.43 5.83 -14.76
N LEU A 326 7.21 5.22 -13.60
CA LEU A 326 5.91 4.64 -13.24
C LEU A 326 4.94 5.79 -12.93
N LEU A 327 3.99 6.02 -13.84
CA LEU A 327 3.03 7.12 -13.72
C LEU A 327 1.83 6.73 -12.87
N GLU A 328 1.27 5.54 -13.12
CA GLU A 328 0.10 5.04 -12.39
C GLU A 328 0.19 3.53 -12.21
N GLN A 329 -0.28 3.04 -11.07
CA GLN A 329 -0.53 1.63 -10.80
C GLN A 329 -1.87 1.50 -10.09
N SER A 330 -2.72 0.60 -10.58
CA SER A 330 -4.00 0.26 -9.97
C SER A 330 -4.08 -1.24 -9.73
N SER A 331 -4.31 -1.66 -8.51
CA SER A 331 -4.38 -3.07 -8.11
C SER A 331 -5.69 -3.40 -7.40
N GLN A 332 -6.08 -4.67 -7.45
CA GLN A 332 -7.26 -5.18 -6.74
C GLN A 332 -6.85 -6.41 -5.92
N MET A 333 -7.23 -6.42 -4.64
CA MET A 333 -7.00 -7.55 -3.74
C MET A 333 -8.21 -8.47 -3.80
N ARG A 334 -8.15 -9.48 -4.68
CA ARG A 334 -9.27 -10.39 -4.95
C ARG A 334 -9.32 -11.60 -4.05
N LYS A 335 -8.15 -12.11 -3.66
CA LYS A 335 -7.97 -13.25 -2.77
C LYS A 335 -6.82 -13.01 -1.82
N PHE A 336 -6.82 -13.74 -0.71
CA PHE A 336 -5.69 -13.73 0.21
C PHE A 336 -4.48 -14.43 -0.41
N ASN A 337 -3.30 -14.00 0.00
CA ASN A 337 -2.03 -14.67 -0.22
C ASN A 337 -1.52 -15.08 1.15
N TYR A 338 -1.57 -16.37 1.45
CA TYR A 338 -1.32 -16.90 2.80
C TYR A 338 0.18 -17.10 3.05
N MET A 339 0.54 -17.23 4.33
CA MET A 339 1.89 -17.68 4.68
C MET A 339 2.15 -19.03 4.02
N GLY A 340 3.33 -19.17 3.41
CA GLY A 340 3.70 -20.29 2.57
C GLY A 340 3.33 -20.18 1.11
N ASP A 341 2.47 -19.24 0.70
CA ASP A 341 2.09 -19.09 -0.70
C ASP A 341 3.22 -18.49 -1.55
N THR A 342 3.32 -18.95 -2.79
CA THR A 342 4.15 -18.36 -3.84
C THR A 342 3.28 -17.51 -4.75
N HIS A 343 3.79 -16.33 -5.12
CA HIS A 343 3.08 -15.36 -5.93
C HIS A 343 3.86 -15.11 -7.23
N THR A 344 3.30 -15.54 -8.35
CA THR A 344 3.85 -15.31 -9.68
C THR A 344 3.27 -14.04 -10.28
N ILE A 345 4.12 -13.12 -10.69
CA ILE A 345 3.74 -11.86 -11.33
C ILE A 345 4.08 -11.95 -12.81
N THR A 346 3.10 -11.64 -13.65
CA THR A 346 3.23 -11.52 -15.11
C THR A 346 2.61 -10.23 -15.59
N GLY A 347 3.05 -9.73 -16.73
CA GLY A 347 2.54 -8.52 -17.34
C GLY A 347 2.62 -8.54 -18.86
N GLU A 348 1.73 -7.79 -19.49
CA GLU A 348 1.66 -7.63 -20.94
C GLU A 348 1.35 -6.18 -21.30
N VAL A 349 2.02 -5.67 -22.32
CA VAL A 349 1.73 -4.34 -22.88
C VAL A 349 0.40 -4.41 -23.65
N VAL A 350 -0.59 -3.67 -23.19
CA VAL A 350 -1.94 -3.66 -23.80
C VAL A 350 -2.22 -2.40 -24.62
N GLY A 351 -1.38 -1.38 -24.51
CA GLY A 351 -1.58 -0.14 -25.27
C GLY A 351 -0.36 0.78 -25.25
N LYS A 352 -0.31 1.65 -26.25
CA LYS A 352 0.67 2.74 -26.34
C LYS A 352 -0.06 4.01 -26.78
N ARG A 353 0.27 5.14 -26.20
CA ARG A 353 -0.28 6.44 -26.56
C ARG A 353 0.65 7.58 -26.24
N VAL A 354 0.41 8.72 -26.87
CA VAL A 354 1.14 9.98 -26.58
C VAL A 354 0.12 10.98 -26.04
N GLU A 355 0.42 11.57 -24.88
CA GLU A 355 -0.37 12.61 -24.23
C GLU A 355 0.50 13.84 -23.95
N GLY A 356 0.42 14.85 -24.81
CA GLY A 356 1.34 16.00 -24.76
C GLY A 356 2.79 15.55 -25.01
N ASP A 357 3.64 15.74 -24.03
CA ASP A 357 5.05 15.32 -24.01
C ASP A 357 5.28 13.96 -23.32
N LEU A 358 4.20 13.25 -22.97
CA LEU A 358 4.27 11.94 -22.34
C LEU A 358 4.14 10.82 -23.36
N HIS A 359 5.13 9.95 -23.44
CA HIS A 359 5.09 8.72 -24.24
C HIS A 359 4.74 7.55 -23.32
N LEU A 360 3.47 7.13 -23.37
CA LEU A 360 2.87 6.24 -22.40
C LEU A 360 2.72 4.82 -22.93
N VAL A 361 2.95 3.86 -22.03
CA VAL A 361 2.71 2.43 -22.23
C VAL A 361 1.73 1.95 -21.17
N ASP A 362 0.62 1.35 -21.60
CA ASP A 362 -0.36 0.74 -20.70
C ASP A 362 -0.11 -0.75 -20.59
N ILE A 363 -0.14 -1.26 -19.36
CA ILE A 363 0.26 -2.62 -19.00
C ILE A 363 -0.86 -3.25 -18.17
N GLU A 364 -1.26 -4.47 -18.54
CA GLU A 364 -2.00 -5.36 -17.65
C GLU A 364 -1.05 -6.24 -16.87
N LEU A 365 -1.36 -6.42 -15.58
CA LEU A 365 -0.57 -7.19 -14.63
C LEU A 365 -1.43 -8.25 -13.94
N ARG A 366 -0.85 -9.38 -13.62
CA ARG A 366 -1.50 -10.45 -12.88
C ARG A 366 -0.57 -11.00 -11.82
N GLY A 367 -1.01 -10.97 -10.57
CA GLY A 367 -0.42 -11.73 -9.49
C GLY A 367 -1.21 -13.01 -9.26
N THR A 368 -0.57 -14.16 -9.44
CA THR A 368 -1.22 -15.49 -9.40
C THR A 368 -0.57 -16.34 -8.32
N SER A 369 -1.36 -17.00 -7.47
CA SER A 369 -0.87 -17.95 -6.48
C SER A 369 -0.46 -19.29 -7.13
N GLN A 370 0.27 -20.13 -6.41
CA GLN A 370 0.60 -21.49 -6.86
C GLN A 370 -0.63 -22.41 -7.04
N ARG A 371 -1.83 -21.94 -6.70
CA ARG A 371 -3.12 -22.62 -6.95
C ARG A 371 -3.78 -22.18 -8.25
N ASP A 372 -3.04 -21.51 -9.13
CA ASP A 372 -3.54 -20.90 -10.38
C ASP A 372 -4.69 -19.89 -10.18
N GLU A 373 -4.71 -19.26 -9.00
CA GLU A 373 -5.71 -18.24 -8.69
C GLU A 373 -5.14 -16.83 -8.88
N VAL A 374 -5.80 -16.01 -9.70
CA VAL A 374 -5.47 -14.58 -9.79
C VAL A 374 -5.89 -13.90 -8.49
N THR A 375 -4.90 -13.58 -7.66
CA THR A 375 -5.11 -12.96 -6.34
C THR A 375 -5.05 -11.44 -6.42
N CYS A 376 -4.28 -10.92 -7.38
CA CYS A 376 -4.02 -9.48 -7.54
C CYS A 376 -3.97 -9.10 -9.04
N PRO A 377 -5.12 -8.93 -9.71
CA PRO A 377 -5.12 -8.30 -11.02
C PRO A 377 -4.80 -6.81 -10.87
N ALA A 378 -4.02 -6.26 -11.80
CA ALA A 378 -3.62 -4.86 -11.76
C ALA A 378 -3.43 -4.29 -13.17
N THR A 379 -3.35 -2.95 -13.23
CA THR A 379 -2.95 -2.21 -14.43
C THR A 379 -1.90 -1.18 -14.06
N ALA A 380 -1.06 -0.82 -15.01
CA ALA A 380 -0.10 0.25 -14.83
C ALA A 380 0.04 1.09 -16.10
N THR A 381 0.45 2.33 -15.92
CA THR A 381 0.89 3.21 -17.01
C THR A 381 2.30 3.67 -16.70
N VAL A 382 3.20 3.46 -17.65
CA VAL A 382 4.60 3.86 -17.58
C VAL A 382 4.89 4.91 -18.63
N SER A 383 5.59 5.98 -18.28
CA SER A 383 6.16 6.94 -19.22
C SER A 383 7.59 6.50 -19.57
N LEU A 384 7.88 6.35 -20.85
CA LEU A 384 9.20 5.98 -21.33
C LEU A 384 9.84 7.14 -22.09
N PRO A 385 11.19 7.20 -22.14
CA PRO A 385 11.87 8.12 -23.04
C PRO A 385 11.51 7.82 -24.49
N ASP A 386 11.35 8.85 -25.30
CA ASP A 386 11.37 8.75 -26.75
C ASP A 386 12.78 9.02 -27.31
N ARG A 387 13.03 8.64 -28.55
CA ARG A 387 14.36 8.79 -29.16
C ARG A 387 14.71 10.23 -29.53
N GLU A 388 13.72 11.10 -29.64
CA GLU A 388 13.92 12.52 -29.96
C GLU A 388 14.35 13.32 -28.74
N SER A 389 13.61 13.23 -27.65
CA SER A 389 13.92 13.95 -26.40
C SER A 389 14.92 13.23 -25.50
N GLY A 390 14.98 11.90 -25.59
CA GLY A 390 15.79 11.04 -24.72
C GLY A 390 15.33 10.99 -23.27
N LEU A 391 14.18 11.58 -22.94
CA LEU A 391 13.66 11.72 -21.57
C LEU A 391 12.21 11.21 -21.45
N ALA A 392 11.94 10.48 -20.40
CA ALA A 392 10.54 10.21 -20.00
C ALA A 392 9.95 11.46 -19.35
N GLY A 393 8.83 11.93 -19.85
CA GLY A 393 8.08 13.02 -19.27
C GLY A 393 7.48 12.64 -17.91
N LEU A 394 7.28 13.64 -17.04
CA LEU A 394 6.61 13.47 -15.75
C LEU A 394 5.23 14.15 -15.78
N PRO A 395 4.18 13.50 -15.25
CA PRO A 395 2.86 14.10 -15.18
C PRO A 395 2.86 15.28 -14.21
N LYS A 396 1.86 16.15 -14.35
CA LYS A 396 1.64 17.28 -13.43
C LYS A 396 0.42 17.00 -12.55
N PRO A 397 0.48 17.28 -11.23
CA PRO A 397 -0.69 17.19 -10.38
C PRO A 397 -1.70 18.30 -10.75
N SER A 398 -2.94 18.17 -10.31
CA SER A 398 -3.91 19.24 -10.52
C SER A 398 -3.53 20.50 -9.73
N PRO A 399 -3.81 21.71 -10.24
CA PRO A 399 -3.56 22.94 -9.52
C PRO A 399 -4.28 23.03 -8.17
N GLU A 400 -5.35 22.30 -7.98
CA GLU A 400 -6.05 22.21 -6.70
C GLU A 400 -5.19 21.48 -5.65
N MET A 401 -4.60 20.33 -6.00
CA MET A 401 -3.77 19.57 -5.08
C MET A 401 -2.53 20.37 -4.66
N ASP A 402 -1.90 21.06 -5.58
CA ASP A 402 -0.75 21.93 -5.28
C ASP A 402 -1.15 23.07 -4.32
N ARG A 403 -2.31 23.70 -4.52
CA ARG A 403 -2.82 24.74 -3.60
C ARG A 403 -3.10 24.18 -2.21
N VAL A 404 -3.72 23.01 -2.11
CA VAL A 404 -4.01 22.38 -0.81
C VAL A 404 -2.71 22.06 -0.08
N ALA A 405 -1.73 21.46 -0.76
CA ALA A 405 -0.43 21.16 -0.16
C ALA A 405 0.27 22.43 0.36
N ALA A 406 0.31 23.49 -0.44
CA ALA A 406 0.91 24.76 -0.05
C ALA A 406 0.21 25.41 1.17
N GLN A 407 -1.12 25.39 1.21
CA GLN A 407 -1.90 25.91 2.34
C GLN A 407 -1.64 25.12 3.62
N MET A 408 -1.61 23.78 3.52
CA MET A 408 -1.35 22.93 4.68
C MET A 408 0.08 23.07 5.20
N LEU A 409 1.08 23.18 4.31
CA LEU A 409 2.46 23.39 4.73
C LEU A 409 2.66 24.76 5.38
N LYS A 410 2.03 25.80 4.83
CA LYS A 410 2.03 27.14 5.45
C LYS A 410 1.45 27.09 6.86
N ARG A 411 0.29 26.42 7.04
CA ARG A 411 -0.34 26.30 8.36
C ARG A 411 0.51 25.47 9.34
N HIS A 412 1.16 24.43 8.86
CA HIS A 412 2.12 23.63 9.64
C HIS A 412 3.26 24.50 10.18
N ALA A 413 3.83 25.39 9.35
CA ALA A 413 4.89 26.29 9.77
C ALA A 413 4.40 27.32 10.81
N GLU A 414 3.24 27.93 10.60
CA GLU A 414 2.63 28.90 11.54
C GLU A 414 2.37 28.28 12.93
N LEU A 415 1.95 27.00 12.98
CA LEU A 415 1.70 26.29 14.23
C LEU A 415 3.00 25.78 14.89
N GLY A 416 4.08 25.67 14.13
CA GLY A 416 5.40 25.31 14.64
C GLY A 416 6.18 26.48 15.21
N ALA A 417 5.82 27.71 14.88
CA ALA A 417 6.45 28.93 15.35
C ALA A 417 5.88 29.44 16.69
N LYS A 418 4.80 28.84 17.18
CA LYS A 418 4.17 29.11 18.47
C LYS A 418 4.68 28.16 19.55
#